data_909a2f9589dfd6ec286a73fe3e8e329f
#
_entry.id   909a2f9589dfd6ec286a73fe3e8e329f
#
_cell.length_a   1.000
_cell.length_b   1.000
_cell.length_c   1.000
_cell.angle_alpha   90.00
_cell.angle_beta   90.00
_cell.angle_gamma   90.00
#
_symmetry.space_group_name_H-M   'P 1'
#
loop_
_entity.id
_entity.type
_entity.pdbx_description
1 polymer ?
#
loop_
_entity_poly.entity_id
_entity_poly.type
_entity_poly.pdbx_seq_one_letter_code
_entity_poly.pdbx_strand_id
1 'polypeptide(L)'
;MKRVLVISSMLLCALNIFAQVKPIEERPQDIITYSYNLRSNHSVSTTIFGLEYSYEGKVADRWTLIGRAGLVPVGFSVLSTPRVTSINATMGIGLSFEGRWYSNIAKRAECGRSTYNNSSDFVSMRLRACTSSNGLEVSLTPAYGLRRTFGKLWFHEITFGPKIGVDGSGLFIAPHIQYRLGLAF
;
A
#
# COMPACT_ATOMS: atom_id res chain seq x y z
N MET A 1 -12.30 -10.55 -26.22
CA MET A 1 -12.37 -11.69 -25.30
C MET A 1 -10.99 -12.13 -24.74
N LYS A 2 -9.90 -12.24 -25.52
CA LYS A 2 -8.58 -12.72 -25.01
C LYS A 2 -7.93 -11.84 -23.94
N ARG A 3 -8.20 -10.52 -23.88
CA ARG A 3 -7.58 -9.59 -22.92
C ARG A 3 -8.25 -9.58 -21.53
N VAL A 4 -9.53 -9.94 -21.44
CA VAL A 4 -10.23 -10.11 -20.16
C VAL A 4 -9.71 -11.35 -19.41
N LEU A 5 -9.32 -12.39 -20.17
CA LEU A 5 -8.76 -13.62 -19.62
C LEU A 5 -7.40 -13.40 -18.92
N VAL A 6 -6.56 -12.49 -19.41
CA VAL A 6 -5.24 -12.19 -18.83
C VAL A 6 -5.39 -11.47 -17.47
N ILE A 7 -6.31 -10.52 -17.38
CA ILE A 7 -6.58 -9.80 -16.11
C ILE A 7 -7.18 -10.76 -15.08
N SER A 8 -8.09 -11.63 -15.52
CA SER A 8 -8.68 -12.68 -14.65
C SER A 8 -7.63 -13.67 -14.15
N SER A 9 -6.67 -14.09 -14.99
CA SER A 9 -5.61 -15.00 -14.58
C SER A 9 -4.61 -14.36 -13.60
N MET A 10 -4.29 -13.07 -13.74
CA MET A 10 -3.46 -12.35 -12.79
C MET A 10 -4.16 -12.19 -11.44
N LEU A 11 -5.47 -11.97 -11.43
CA LEU A 11 -6.26 -11.89 -10.20
C LEU A 11 -6.35 -13.26 -9.50
N LEU A 12 -6.51 -14.34 -10.25
CA LEU A 12 -6.50 -15.71 -9.72
C LEU A 12 -5.11 -16.12 -9.18
N CYS A 13 -4.02 -15.75 -9.83
CA CYS A 13 -2.68 -15.98 -9.31
C CYS A 13 -2.43 -15.21 -7.99
N ALA A 14 -2.91 -13.99 -7.87
CA ALA A 14 -2.84 -13.24 -6.62
C ALA A 14 -3.64 -13.93 -5.49
N LEU A 15 -4.80 -14.49 -5.78
CA LEU A 15 -5.63 -15.22 -4.81
C LEU A 15 -5.01 -16.55 -4.37
N ASN A 16 -4.32 -17.27 -5.25
CA ASN A 16 -3.65 -18.52 -4.90
C ASN A 16 -2.43 -18.33 -3.97
N ILE A 17 -1.78 -17.17 -3.99
CA ILE A 17 -0.72 -16.82 -3.04
C ILE A 17 -1.27 -16.71 -1.61
N PHE A 18 -2.55 -16.37 -1.44
CA PHE A 18 -3.20 -16.33 -0.13
C PHE A 18 -3.57 -17.71 0.43
N ALA A 19 -3.70 -18.72 -0.41
CA ALA A 19 -4.15 -20.08 -0.01
C ALA A 19 -3.04 -20.98 0.54
N GLN A 20 -1.76 -20.63 0.36
CA GLN A 20 -0.62 -21.43 0.84
C GLN A 20 -0.14 -21.05 2.24
N VAL A 21 -1.05 -20.72 3.15
CA VAL A 21 -0.68 -20.61 4.57
C VAL A 21 -0.67 -22.03 5.14
N LYS A 22 0.52 -22.64 5.26
CA LYS A 22 0.69 -23.89 6.00
C LYS A 22 0.14 -23.71 7.41
N PRO A 23 -0.63 -24.66 7.94
CA PRO A 23 -1.02 -24.65 9.36
C PRO A 23 0.25 -24.63 10.20
N ILE A 24 0.28 -23.73 11.19
CA ILE A 24 1.39 -23.60 12.12
C ILE A 24 1.37 -24.87 12.99
N GLU A 25 2.39 -25.68 12.85
CA GLU A 25 2.69 -26.77 13.79
C GLU A 25 2.83 -26.13 15.19
N GLU A 26 2.02 -26.61 16.14
CA GLU A 26 2.06 -26.13 17.52
C GLU A 26 3.47 -26.39 18.11
N ARG A 27 4.26 -25.33 18.24
CA ARG A 27 5.52 -25.41 18.96
C ARG A 27 5.24 -25.33 20.47
N PRO A 28 6.04 -26.06 21.30
CA PRO A 28 5.93 -25.96 22.75
C PRO A 28 6.00 -24.50 23.19
N GLN A 29 5.11 -24.13 24.08
CA GLN A 29 5.04 -22.77 24.65
C GLN A 29 6.22 -22.54 25.61
N ASP A 30 7.40 -22.34 25.08
CA ASP A 30 8.39 -21.57 25.81
C ASP A 30 7.85 -20.14 25.90
N ILE A 31 7.85 -19.60 27.11
CA ILE A 31 7.43 -18.22 27.39
C ILE A 31 8.44 -17.27 26.72
N ILE A 32 8.38 -17.23 25.41
CA ILE A 32 9.13 -16.24 24.63
C ILE A 32 8.26 -14.99 24.67
N THR A 33 8.67 -14.01 25.45
CA THR A 33 8.13 -12.65 25.36
C THR A 33 8.37 -12.16 23.94
N TYR A 34 7.40 -12.32 23.06
CA TYR A 34 7.47 -11.84 21.68
C TYR A 34 7.51 -10.31 21.70
N SER A 35 8.71 -9.78 21.75
CA SER A 35 8.94 -8.34 21.61
C SER A 35 8.67 -7.97 20.16
N TYR A 36 7.49 -7.36 19.90
CA TYR A 36 7.32 -6.66 18.65
C TYR A 36 8.03 -5.31 18.73
N ASN A 37 8.77 -4.99 17.69
CA ASN A 37 9.43 -3.70 17.61
C ASN A 37 9.21 -3.14 16.19
N LEU A 38 8.47 -2.02 16.09
CA LEU A 38 8.43 -1.25 14.87
C LEU A 38 9.84 -0.78 14.53
N ARG A 39 10.23 -0.90 13.29
CA ARG A 39 11.55 -0.49 12.79
C ARG A 39 11.39 0.64 11.79
N SER A 40 12.37 1.53 11.82
CA SER A 40 12.56 2.46 10.70
C SER A 40 13.14 1.69 9.53
N ASN A 41 12.61 1.93 8.35
CA ASN A 41 13.05 1.26 7.13
C ASN A 41 12.92 2.17 5.91
N HIS A 42 13.74 1.90 4.93
CA HIS A 42 13.60 2.44 3.59
C HIS A 42 12.86 1.45 2.72
N SER A 43 12.13 1.93 1.75
CA SER A 43 11.51 1.04 0.79
C SER A 43 11.38 1.68 -0.60
N VAL A 44 11.47 0.82 -1.61
CA VAL A 44 11.12 1.14 -2.99
C VAL A 44 9.95 0.26 -3.36
N SER A 45 8.89 0.87 -3.85
CA SER A 45 7.67 0.16 -4.20
C SER A 45 7.11 0.59 -5.54
N THR A 46 6.52 -0.35 -6.24
CA THR A 46 5.72 -0.08 -7.43
C THR A 46 4.24 -0.14 -7.08
N THR A 47 3.49 0.77 -7.62
CA THR A 47 2.05 0.65 -7.81
C THR A 47 1.79 0.10 -9.22
N ILE A 48 0.53 -0.12 -9.61
CA ILE A 48 0.20 -0.64 -10.95
C ILE A 48 0.89 0.18 -12.08
N PHE A 49 1.03 1.50 -11.88
CA PHE A 49 1.60 2.43 -12.88
C PHE A 49 2.59 3.43 -12.28
N GLY A 50 3.16 3.16 -11.09
CA GLY A 50 4.02 4.13 -10.43
C GLY A 50 5.20 3.51 -9.73
N LEU A 51 6.20 4.33 -9.42
CA LEU A 51 7.37 3.96 -8.64
C LEU A 51 7.54 4.98 -7.52
N GLU A 52 7.56 4.52 -6.28
CA GLU A 52 7.71 5.36 -5.10
C GLU A 52 8.88 4.88 -4.24
N TYR A 53 9.72 5.81 -3.81
CA TYR A 53 10.64 5.62 -2.70
C TYR A 53 9.98 6.12 -1.42
N SER A 54 10.18 5.42 -0.32
CA SER A 54 9.69 5.85 0.98
C SER A 54 10.67 5.58 2.11
N TYR A 55 10.61 6.46 3.10
CA TYR A 55 11.24 6.28 4.40
C TYR A 55 10.15 6.23 5.47
N GLU A 56 10.15 5.17 6.25
CA GLU A 56 9.27 4.98 7.40
C GLU A 56 10.09 5.10 8.68
N GLY A 57 9.79 6.11 9.49
CA GLY A 57 10.42 6.36 10.79
C GLY A 57 9.52 5.92 11.94
N LYS A 58 10.04 5.12 12.87
CA LYS A 58 9.34 4.82 14.13
C LYS A 58 9.28 6.08 15.00
N VAL A 59 8.08 6.40 15.51
CA VAL A 59 7.84 7.54 16.40
C VAL A 59 7.45 7.07 17.80
N ALA A 60 6.67 6.00 17.89
CA ALA A 60 6.26 5.37 19.14
C ALA A 60 6.03 3.88 18.93
N ASP A 61 5.65 3.15 19.98
CA ASP A 61 5.52 1.68 19.93
C ASP A 61 4.58 1.16 18.86
N ARG A 62 3.56 1.93 18.52
CA ARG A 62 2.57 1.56 17.49
C ARG A 62 2.42 2.61 16.40
N TRP A 63 3.29 3.63 16.39
CA TRP A 63 3.19 4.75 15.46
C TRP A 63 4.43 4.89 14.61
N THR A 64 4.22 5.11 13.32
CA THR A 64 5.27 5.50 12.37
C THR A 64 4.85 6.72 11.57
N LEU A 65 5.83 7.47 11.09
CA LEU A 65 5.68 8.50 10.09
C LEU A 65 6.41 8.08 8.83
N ILE A 66 5.77 8.30 7.69
CA ILE A 66 6.30 7.90 6.39
C ILE A 66 6.33 9.11 5.46
N GLY A 67 7.52 9.38 4.93
CA GLY A 67 7.69 10.28 3.78
C GLY A 67 7.81 9.47 2.50
N ARG A 68 7.12 9.87 1.43
CA ARG A 68 7.23 9.23 0.11
C ARG A 68 7.42 10.27 -0.99
N ALA A 69 8.22 9.87 -1.98
CA ALA A 69 8.41 10.62 -3.21
C ALA A 69 8.46 9.65 -4.39
N GLY A 70 7.89 10.03 -5.51
CA GLY A 70 7.93 9.16 -6.68
C GLY A 70 7.05 9.60 -7.85
N LEU A 71 7.04 8.74 -8.85
CA LEU A 71 6.14 8.84 -9.99
C LEU A 71 4.85 8.11 -9.65
N VAL A 72 3.73 8.80 -9.76
CA VAL A 72 2.43 8.30 -9.32
C VAL A 72 1.38 8.51 -10.41
N PRO A 73 0.40 7.61 -10.54
CA PRO A 73 -0.72 7.87 -11.42
C PRO A 73 -1.58 9.00 -10.85
N VAL A 74 -1.83 10.01 -11.67
CA VAL A 74 -2.64 11.18 -11.32
C VAL A 74 -3.94 11.24 -12.09
N GLY A 75 -4.06 10.49 -13.18
CA GLY A 75 -5.27 10.34 -13.95
C GLY A 75 -5.34 8.98 -14.61
N PHE A 76 -6.53 8.43 -14.68
CA PHE A 76 -6.80 7.18 -15.38
C PHE A 76 -8.08 7.35 -16.17
N SER A 77 -8.01 7.20 -17.48
CA SER A 77 -9.19 7.22 -18.35
C SER A 77 -9.23 5.99 -19.24
N VAL A 78 -10.42 5.41 -19.35
CA VAL A 78 -10.73 4.32 -20.28
C VAL A 78 -11.70 4.86 -21.31
N LEU A 79 -11.23 5.00 -22.53
CA LEU A 79 -12.07 5.30 -23.69
C LEU A 79 -12.37 3.99 -24.41
N SER A 80 -13.62 3.57 -24.34
CA SER A 80 -14.10 2.38 -25.06
C SER A 80 -15.04 2.80 -26.16
N THR A 81 -14.64 2.53 -27.39
CA THR A 81 -15.49 2.64 -28.60
C THR A 81 -15.69 1.24 -29.17
N PRO A 82 -16.70 1.00 -30.04
CA PRO A 82 -16.94 -0.31 -30.65
C PRO A 82 -15.73 -0.90 -31.39
N ARG A 83 -14.76 -0.07 -31.76
CA ARG A 83 -13.57 -0.48 -32.55
C ARG A 83 -12.26 -0.41 -31.77
N VAL A 84 -12.15 0.42 -30.71
CA VAL A 84 -10.89 0.65 -29.98
C VAL A 84 -11.18 0.88 -28.51
N THR A 85 -10.47 0.16 -27.66
CA THR A 85 -10.40 0.47 -26.22
C THR A 85 -9.02 1.04 -25.94
N SER A 86 -8.94 2.32 -25.59
CA SER A 86 -7.69 2.95 -25.16
C SER A 86 -7.71 3.19 -23.64
N ILE A 87 -6.61 2.88 -23.00
CA ILE A 87 -6.38 3.13 -21.58
C ILE A 87 -5.27 4.18 -21.51
N ASN A 88 -5.59 5.35 -21.00
CA ASN A 88 -4.62 6.42 -20.80
C ASN A 88 -4.36 6.59 -19.31
N ALA A 89 -3.10 6.48 -18.91
CA ALA A 89 -2.65 6.78 -17.56
C ALA A 89 -1.73 8.00 -17.61
N THR A 90 -2.10 9.05 -16.91
CA THR A 90 -1.26 10.24 -16.77
C THR A 90 -0.42 10.06 -15.51
N MET A 91 0.90 10.23 -15.64
CA MET A 91 1.85 10.13 -14.55
C MET A 91 2.26 11.54 -14.09
N GLY A 92 2.45 11.68 -12.79
CA GLY A 92 2.93 12.91 -12.18
C GLY A 92 3.97 12.63 -11.10
N ILE A 93 4.68 13.67 -10.69
CA ILE A 93 5.55 13.60 -9.51
C ILE A 93 4.67 13.84 -8.28
N GLY A 94 4.79 12.94 -7.30
CA GLY A 94 4.05 13.01 -6.06
C GLY A 94 4.95 12.99 -4.84
N LEU A 95 4.59 13.81 -3.85
CA LEU A 95 5.13 13.79 -2.49
C LEU A 95 4.00 13.46 -1.53
N SER A 96 4.26 12.64 -0.52
CA SER A 96 3.27 12.38 0.52
C SER A 96 3.89 12.15 1.88
N PHE A 97 3.13 12.57 2.91
CA PHE A 97 3.39 12.27 4.31
C PHE A 97 2.24 11.45 4.87
N GLU A 98 2.55 10.41 5.62
CA GLU A 98 1.56 9.50 6.16
C GLU A 98 1.89 9.15 7.60
N GLY A 99 0.95 9.39 8.52
CA GLY A 99 0.99 8.84 9.86
C GLY A 99 0.30 7.47 9.88
N ARG A 100 0.91 6.45 10.48
CA ARG A 100 0.35 5.11 10.64
C ARG A 100 0.26 4.70 12.09
N TRP A 101 -0.88 4.12 12.44
CA TRP A 101 -1.08 3.42 13.68
C TRP A 101 -1.29 1.93 13.42
N TYR A 102 -0.41 1.10 14.00
CA TYR A 102 -0.43 -0.35 13.84
C TYR A 102 -1.31 -0.99 14.92
N SER A 103 -2.54 -1.35 14.55
CA SER A 103 -3.58 -1.81 15.49
C SER A 103 -3.32 -3.19 16.06
N ASN A 104 -2.79 -4.11 15.25
CA ASN A 104 -2.69 -5.53 15.62
C ASN A 104 -1.27 -6.09 15.64
N ILE A 105 -0.23 -5.25 15.63
CA ILE A 105 1.17 -5.72 15.55
C ILE A 105 1.55 -6.57 16.76
N ALA A 106 1.10 -6.20 17.98
CA ALA A 106 1.32 -6.97 19.20
C ALA A 106 0.67 -8.35 19.12
N LYS A 107 -0.63 -8.40 18.78
CA LYS A 107 -1.38 -9.65 18.66
C LYS A 107 -0.77 -10.58 17.59
N ARG A 108 -0.22 -10.01 16.50
CA ARG A 108 0.48 -10.82 15.49
C ARG A 108 1.74 -11.45 16.05
N ALA A 109 2.54 -10.70 16.82
CA ALA A 109 3.73 -11.21 17.47
C ALA A 109 3.38 -12.33 18.47
N GLU A 110 2.39 -12.12 19.31
CA GLU A 110 1.88 -13.12 20.26
C GLU A 110 1.42 -14.42 19.57
N CYS A 111 0.83 -14.30 18.38
CA CYS A 111 0.43 -15.45 17.57
C CYS A 111 1.59 -16.04 16.72
N GLY A 112 2.84 -15.66 16.95
CA GLY A 112 4.00 -16.14 16.19
C GLY A 112 4.03 -15.72 14.72
N ARG A 113 3.20 -14.75 14.33
CA ARG A 113 3.16 -14.24 12.95
C ARG A 113 4.24 -13.19 12.74
N SER A 114 4.85 -13.20 11.56
CA SER A 114 5.89 -12.24 11.21
C SER A 114 5.40 -10.79 11.35
N THR A 115 6.17 -9.99 12.08
CA THR A 115 6.05 -8.52 12.16
C THR A 115 7.22 -7.81 11.48
N TYR A 116 8.04 -8.56 10.75
CA TYR A 116 9.21 -8.05 10.06
C TYR A 116 8.81 -6.98 9.04
N ASN A 117 9.64 -5.93 8.92
CA ASN A 117 9.36 -4.74 8.08
C ASN A 117 7.97 -4.14 8.34
N ASN A 118 7.55 -4.10 9.62
CA ASN A 118 6.26 -3.56 10.06
C ASN A 118 5.05 -4.29 9.42
N SER A 119 5.18 -5.62 9.21
CA SER A 119 4.14 -6.47 8.64
C SER A 119 2.94 -6.58 9.58
N SER A 120 1.91 -5.75 9.36
CA SER A 120 0.73 -5.68 10.21
C SER A 120 -0.43 -4.98 9.48
N ASP A 121 -1.58 -4.92 10.15
CA ASP A 121 -2.69 -4.07 9.76
C ASP A 121 -2.51 -2.70 10.43
N PHE A 122 -2.94 -1.65 9.74
CA PHE A 122 -2.78 -0.28 10.22
C PHE A 122 -3.93 0.62 9.78
N VAL A 123 -4.13 1.67 10.54
CA VAL A 123 -4.93 2.84 10.15
C VAL A 123 -3.97 3.96 9.83
N SER A 124 -4.22 4.71 8.80
CA SER A 124 -3.35 5.79 8.38
C SER A 124 -4.11 7.05 7.97
N MET A 125 -3.40 8.16 8.08
CA MET A 125 -3.80 9.45 7.51
C MET A 125 -2.67 9.91 6.60
N ARG A 126 -2.98 10.05 5.31
CA ARG A 126 -2.00 10.47 4.30
C ARG A 126 -2.37 11.83 3.72
N LEU A 127 -1.44 12.74 3.78
CA LEU A 127 -1.44 13.99 3.02
C LEU A 127 -0.58 13.80 1.78
N ARG A 128 -1.09 14.11 0.60
CA ARG A 128 -0.38 13.96 -0.67
C ARG A 128 -0.51 15.23 -1.50
N ALA A 129 0.60 15.62 -2.10
CA ALA A 129 0.65 16.64 -3.14
C ALA A 129 1.25 16.00 -4.40
N CYS A 130 0.62 16.18 -5.55
CA CYS A 130 1.12 15.67 -6.82
C CYS A 130 0.77 16.61 -7.98
N THR A 131 1.62 16.60 -9.01
CA THR A 131 1.32 17.29 -10.26
C THR A 131 0.25 16.50 -11.01
N SER A 132 -0.78 17.18 -11.50
CA SER A 132 -1.87 16.62 -12.29
C SER A 132 -1.98 17.36 -13.62
N SER A 133 -2.73 16.81 -14.57
CA SER A 133 -3.09 17.50 -15.81
C SER A 133 -3.82 18.83 -15.57
N ASN A 134 -4.53 18.94 -14.45
CA ASN A 134 -5.28 20.12 -14.04
C ASN A 134 -4.50 21.03 -13.06
N GLY A 135 -3.17 20.85 -12.94
CA GLY A 135 -2.32 21.60 -12.04
C GLY A 135 -1.87 20.78 -10.82
N LEU A 136 -1.72 21.44 -9.68
CA LEU A 136 -1.35 20.80 -8.43
C LEU A 136 -2.59 20.17 -7.77
N GLU A 137 -2.55 18.88 -7.48
CA GLU A 137 -3.52 18.19 -6.64
C GLU A 137 -2.97 18.10 -5.21
N VAL A 138 -3.77 18.48 -4.23
CA VAL A 138 -3.51 18.23 -2.80
C VAL A 138 -4.66 17.40 -2.24
N SER A 139 -4.34 16.29 -1.58
CA SER A 139 -5.37 15.38 -1.07
C SER A 139 -5.03 14.80 0.30
N LEU A 140 -6.07 14.58 1.09
CA LEU A 140 -6.05 13.89 2.37
C LEU A 140 -6.76 12.55 2.22
N THR A 141 -6.13 11.48 2.72
CA THR A 141 -6.67 10.12 2.59
C THR A 141 -6.57 9.41 3.92
N PRO A 142 -7.64 9.41 4.74
CA PRO A 142 -7.75 8.43 5.82
C PRO A 142 -7.93 7.04 5.20
N ALA A 143 -7.16 6.06 5.66
CA ALA A 143 -7.18 4.73 5.08
C ALA A 143 -6.94 3.64 6.11
N TYR A 144 -7.52 2.48 5.86
CA TYR A 144 -7.12 1.23 6.48
C TYR A 144 -6.20 0.47 5.53
N GLY A 145 -5.16 -0.14 6.08
CA GLY A 145 -4.16 -0.84 5.29
C GLY A 145 -3.73 -2.17 5.87
N LEU A 146 -3.33 -3.04 4.98
CA LEU A 146 -2.78 -4.37 5.26
C LEU A 146 -1.39 -4.43 4.63
N ARG A 147 -0.36 -4.64 5.44
CA ARG A 147 1.01 -4.88 4.95
C ARG A 147 1.44 -6.27 5.34
N ARG A 148 1.95 -7.02 4.37
CA ARG A 148 2.52 -8.35 4.59
C ARG A 148 3.88 -8.45 3.92
N THR A 149 4.83 -9.04 4.63
CA THR A 149 6.18 -9.30 4.12
C THR A 149 6.33 -10.77 3.78
N PHE A 150 7.08 -11.04 2.72
CA PHE A 150 7.46 -12.37 2.30
C PHE A 150 8.96 -12.41 2.00
N GLY A 151 9.62 -13.44 2.48
CA GLY A 151 11.08 -13.44 2.53
C GLY A 151 11.62 -12.36 3.48
N LYS A 152 12.82 -11.85 3.20
CA LYS A 152 13.49 -10.83 4.03
C LYS A 152 13.28 -9.40 3.57
N LEU A 153 12.96 -9.19 2.30
CA LEU A 153 12.96 -7.86 1.70
C LEU A 153 11.61 -7.47 1.11
N TRP A 154 10.88 -8.43 0.55
CA TRP A 154 9.66 -8.16 -0.20
C TRP A 154 8.47 -7.87 0.71
N PHE A 155 7.66 -6.92 0.33
CA PHE A 155 6.37 -6.68 0.94
C PHE A 155 5.30 -6.40 -0.11
N HIS A 156 4.07 -6.69 0.24
CA HIS A 156 2.91 -6.16 -0.44
C HIS A 156 2.02 -5.41 0.55
N GLU A 157 1.34 -4.40 0.06
CA GLU A 157 0.50 -3.52 0.85
C GLU A 157 -0.76 -3.17 0.08
N ILE A 158 -1.90 -3.28 0.74
CA ILE A 158 -3.19 -2.83 0.22
C ILE A 158 -3.69 -1.75 1.16
N THR A 159 -4.14 -0.61 0.62
CA THR A 159 -4.80 0.45 1.38
C THR A 159 -6.11 0.82 0.72
N PHE A 160 -7.12 1.10 1.53
CA PHE A 160 -8.42 1.57 1.07
C PHE A 160 -9.02 2.60 2.03
N GLY A 161 -9.77 3.54 1.48
CA GLY A 161 -10.42 4.62 2.23
C GLY A 161 -10.99 5.69 1.31
N PRO A 162 -11.57 6.73 1.86
CA PRO A 162 -11.95 7.91 1.08
C PRO A 162 -10.71 8.78 0.80
N LYS A 163 -10.67 9.41 -0.36
CA LYS A 163 -9.72 10.46 -0.74
C LYS A 163 -10.49 11.76 -0.90
N ILE A 164 -10.09 12.78 -0.18
CA ILE A 164 -10.66 14.12 -0.24
C ILE A 164 -9.54 15.03 -0.74
N GLY A 165 -9.78 15.80 -1.76
CA GLY A 165 -8.72 16.64 -2.33
C GLY A 165 -9.25 17.84 -3.07
N VAL A 166 -8.30 18.70 -3.44
CA VAL A 166 -8.50 19.88 -4.27
C VAL A 166 -7.51 19.82 -5.40
N ASP A 167 -7.98 20.11 -6.60
CA ASP A 167 -7.17 20.32 -7.80
C ASP A 167 -7.62 21.56 -8.55
N GLY A 168 -7.11 21.79 -9.76
CA GLY A 168 -7.50 22.95 -10.59
C GLY A 168 -8.97 23.01 -10.98
N SER A 169 -9.74 21.93 -10.81
CA SER A 169 -11.17 21.86 -11.05
C SER A 169 -12.03 22.09 -9.79
N GLY A 170 -11.41 22.05 -8.60
CA GLY A 170 -12.06 22.30 -7.31
C GLY A 170 -11.95 21.14 -6.33
N LEU A 171 -12.88 21.11 -5.36
CA LEU A 171 -12.94 20.07 -4.32
C LEU A 171 -13.52 18.77 -4.91
N PHE A 172 -12.90 17.65 -4.61
CA PHE A 172 -13.40 16.33 -4.98
C PHE A 172 -13.33 15.33 -3.82
N ILE A 173 -14.21 14.33 -3.88
CA ILE A 173 -14.19 13.15 -3.00
C ILE A 173 -14.23 11.91 -3.90
N ALA A 174 -13.33 10.98 -3.67
CA ALA A 174 -13.21 9.75 -4.45
C ALA A 174 -12.86 8.54 -3.57
N PRO A 175 -13.23 7.32 -3.94
CA PRO A 175 -12.70 6.13 -3.30
C PRO A 175 -11.20 6.01 -3.61
N HIS A 176 -10.43 5.60 -2.60
CA HIS A 176 -9.01 5.29 -2.73
C HIS A 176 -8.79 3.82 -2.47
N ILE A 177 -8.28 3.13 -3.47
CA ILE A 177 -7.79 1.76 -3.34
C ILE A 177 -6.41 1.73 -3.98
N GLN A 178 -5.41 1.30 -3.22
CA GLN A 178 -4.04 1.25 -3.72
C GLN A 178 -3.39 -0.07 -3.32
N TYR A 179 -2.79 -0.74 -4.29
CA TYR A 179 -1.92 -1.88 -4.10
C TYR A 179 -0.47 -1.45 -4.36
N ARG A 180 0.44 -1.87 -3.49
CA ARG A 180 1.89 -1.69 -3.63
C ARG A 180 2.59 -3.02 -3.49
N LEU A 181 3.59 -3.22 -4.31
CA LEU A 181 4.57 -4.29 -4.19
C LEU A 181 5.95 -3.64 -4.11
N GLY A 182 6.79 -4.06 -3.16
CA GLY A 182 8.07 -3.39 -2.97
C GLY A 182 9.09 -4.18 -2.19
N LEU A 183 10.25 -3.55 -2.09
CA LEU A 183 11.39 -4.00 -1.29
C LEU A 183 11.56 -3.03 -0.12
N ALA A 184 11.74 -3.57 1.10
CA ALA A 184 12.06 -2.80 2.31
C ALA A 184 13.42 -3.24 2.86
N PHE A 185 14.26 -2.27 3.26
CA PHE A 185 15.63 -2.47 3.72
C PHE A 185 16.06 -1.43 4.76
#